data_6230a681df4521d4572eec1bffd2185c
#
_entry.id   6230a681df4521d4572eec1bffd2185c
#
_cell.length_a   1.000
_cell.length_b   1.000
_cell.length_c   1.000
_cell.angle_alpha   90.00
_cell.angle_beta   90.00
_cell.angle_gamma   90.00
#
_symmetry.space_group_name_H-M   'P 1'
#
loop_
_entity.id
_entity.type
_entity.pdbx_description
1 polymer ?
#
loop_
_entity_poly.entity_id
_entity_poly.type
_entity_poly.pdbx_seq_one_letter_code
_entity_poly.pdbx_strand_id
1 'polypeptide(L)'
;MDEIVLAIPSAGTKVTRDILRICNQTECKLKVLPGMYQFITEEVSVSKLREVSIEDLLGRDAIDIDLDSVLGYVKGKTVLVTGGGGSIGSELCRQVAKYNPKCLIIFDIYENNAYDIQQELKKKYPMLHLETLIGSVRNTKRIESVMELYRPDIVYHAAAHKHVPLMEDSPNEAIKNNVFGTYKTARAADKYGVKKFVLISTDKAVNPTNIMGASKRMCEMIIQTFSRYSNTEFVAVRFGNVHGSNGSVIPLFKKQMAAGGPVTVTHPDIIRYFMTIPEAVSLVLQAGAYAKGGEIFVLDMGEPVKIADLAKNLIRLSGYTLGVDMEIKYTGLRPGEKLYEELLTKEEGLQKTENELIYIGKPLEFDEVHFLSELRKLEQAAIDERFDVKEIDSGIVPTYHIREEDKERDSAIYQEFCKLGRASHEGPVMEE
;
A
#
# COMPACT_ATOMS: atom_id res chain seq x y z
N MET A 1 -9.04 -30.86 -26.98
CA MET A 1 -10.04 -29.99 -26.26
C MET A 1 -9.38 -28.65 -26.13
N ASP A 2 -9.93 -27.60 -26.71
CA ASP A 2 -9.21 -26.34 -26.90
C ASP A 2 -9.57 -25.28 -25.84
N GLU A 3 -10.77 -25.38 -25.26
CA GLU A 3 -11.26 -24.47 -24.24
C GLU A 3 -12.06 -25.22 -23.15
N ILE A 4 -11.92 -24.73 -21.90
CA ILE A 4 -12.76 -25.10 -20.77
C ILE A 4 -13.54 -23.86 -20.33
N VAL A 5 -14.85 -23.97 -20.25
CA VAL A 5 -15.73 -22.91 -19.78
C VAL A 5 -16.33 -23.31 -18.43
N LEU A 6 -16.01 -22.55 -17.38
CA LEU A 6 -16.66 -22.70 -16.09
C LEU A 6 -17.96 -21.89 -16.07
N ALA A 7 -19.09 -22.58 -16.15
CA ALA A 7 -20.42 -22.00 -16.22
C ALA A 7 -21.27 -22.34 -14.98
N ILE A 8 -20.73 -22.05 -13.78
CA ILE A 8 -21.39 -22.28 -12.48
C ILE A 8 -21.44 -20.95 -11.71
N PRO A 9 -22.27 -19.98 -12.17
CA PRO A 9 -22.30 -18.64 -11.59
C PRO A 9 -22.82 -18.60 -10.14
N SER A 10 -23.46 -19.67 -9.68
CA SER A 10 -23.94 -19.82 -8.29
C SER A 10 -22.91 -20.45 -7.34
N ALA A 11 -21.79 -20.95 -7.86
CA ALA A 11 -20.75 -21.51 -7.00
C ALA A 11 -20.05 -20.42 -6.22
N GLY A 12 -19.86 -20.65 -4.92
CA GLY A 12 -19.04 -19.75 -4.08
C GLY A 12 -17.60 -19.69 -4.59
N THR A 13 -16.92 -18.59 -4.28
CA THR A 13 -15.58 -18.27 -4.80
C THR A 13 -14.54 -19.35 -4.48
N LYS A 14 -14.63 -19.98 -3.30
CA LYS A 14 -13.74 -21.08 -2.92
C LYS A 14 -13.89 -22.28 -3.87
N VAL A 15 -15.13 -22.69 -4.16
CA VAL A 15 -15.41 -23.81 -5.08
C VAL A 15 -14.96 -23.45 -6.49
N THR A 16 -15.27 -22.26 -6.97
CA THR A 16 -14.82 -21.73 -8.27
C THR A 16 -13.31 -21.77 -8.38
N ARG A 17 -12.58 -21.27 -7.38
CA ARG A 17 -11.13 -21.30 -7.31
C ARG A 17 -10.58 -22.72 -7.40
N ASP A 18 -11.11 -23.64 -6.62
CA ASP A 18 -10.60 -25.02 -6.55
C ASP A 18 -10.82 -25.75 -7.89
N ILE A 19 -11.96 -25.52 -8.55
CA ILE A 19 -12.22 -26.01 -9.92
C ILE A 19 -11.25 -25.38 -10.93
N LEU A 20 -11.10 -24.06 -10.91
CA LEU A 20 -10.17 -23.35 -11.80
C LEU A 20 -8.72 -23.78 -11.61
N ARG A 21 -8.29 -24.09 -10.39
CA ARG A 21 -6.95 -24.64 -10.12
C ARG A 21 -6.75 -25.99 -10.76
N ILE A 22 -7.76 -26.86 -10.77
CA ILE A 22 -7.71 -28.16 -11.47
C ILE A 22 -7.67 -27.92 -12.99
N CYS A 23 -8.56 -27.09 -13.51
CA CYS A 23 -8.60 -26.76 -14.94
C CYS A 23 -7.29 -26.13 -15.44
N ASN A 24 -6.64 -25.30 -14.62
CA ASN A 24 -5.37 -24.64 -14.97
C ASN A 24 -4.16 -25.61 -15.02
N GLN A 25 -4.36 -26.89 -14.71
CA GLN A 25 -3.35 -27.93 -14.94
C GLN A 25 -3.41 -28.51 -16.36
N THR A 26 -4.45 -28.18 -17.13
CA THR A 26 -4.61 -28.58 -18.53
C THR A 26 -4.00 -27.54 -19.46
N GLU A 27 -3.80 -27.89 -20.74
CA GLU A 27 -3.33 -26.97 -21.77
C GLU A 27 -4.48 -26.17 -22.43
N CYS A 28 -5.71 -26.28 -21.90
CA CYS A 28 -6.87 -25.63 -22.44
C CYS A 28 -6.97 -24.17 -22.06
N LYS A 29 -7.48 -23.32 -22.94
CA LYS A 29 -7.85 -21.95 -22.59
C LYS A 29 -9.01 -21.96 -21.60
N LEU A 30 -8.88 -21.18 -20.52
CA LEU A 30 -9.89 -21.13 -19.48
C LEU A 30 -10.77 -19.89 -19.63
N LYS A 31 -12.08 -20.11 -19.63
CA LYS A 31 -13.09 -19.05 -19.60
C LYS A 31 -14.02 -19.26 -18.41
N VAL A 32 -14.55 -18.16 -17.87
CA VAL A 32 -15.50 -18.18 -16.78
C VAL A 32 -16.71 -17.33 -17.11
N LEU A 33 -17.89 -17.84 -16.75
CA LEU A 33 -19.12 -17.04 -16.72
C LEU A 33 -19.14 -16.30 -15.38
N PRO A 34 -19.13 -14.95 -15.38
CA PRO A 34 -19.16 -14.17 -14.12
C PRO A 34 -20.38 -14.50 -13.27
N GLY A 35 -20.24 -14.40 -11.94
CA GLY A 35 -21.33 -14.70 -10.99
C GLY A 35 -22.54 -13.76 -11.13
N MET A 36 -23.73 -14.24 -10.75
CA MET A 36 -25.00 -13.48 -10.85
C MET A 36 -24.99 -12.13 -10.11
N TYR A 37 -24.19 -11.98 -9.06
CA TYR A 37 -24.05 -10.73 -8.29
C TYR A 37 -23.45 -9.56 -9.12
N GLN A 38 -22.83 -9.82 -10.24
CA GLN A 38 -22.31 -8.79 -11.16
C GLN A 38 -23.38 -8.33 -12.18
N PHE A 39 -24.60 -8.87 -12.14
CA PHE A 39 -25.66 -8.70 -13.14
C PHE A 39 -26.97 -8.15 -12.56
N ILE A 40 -26.94 -7.14 -11.72
CA ILE A 40 -28.18 -6.57 -11.14
C ILE A 40 -29.12 -5.96 -12.22
N THR A 41 -28.70 -5.86 -13.50
CA THR A 41 -29.50 -5.15 -14.52
C THR A 41 -29.58 -5.79 -15.91
N GLU A 42 -28.95 -6.94 -16.21
CA GLU A 42 -28.96 -7.47 -17.61
C GLU A 42 -28.98 -9.01 -17.73
N GLU A 43 -29.62 -9.51 -18.80
CA GLU A 43 -29.68 -10.94 -19.12
C GLU A 43 -28.32 -11.61 -19.30
N VAL A 44 -28.19 -12.85 -18.82
CA VAL A 44 -26.99 -13.69 -18.99
C VAL A 44 -26.85 -14.10 -20.43
N SER A 45 -25.85 -13.62 -21.16
CA SER A 45 -25.56 -13.99 -22.55
C SER A 45 -24.15 -14.60 -22.68
N VAL A 46 -23.98 -15.46 -23.69
CA VAL A 46 -22.68 -16.08 -24.02
C VAL A 46 -21.61 -15.05 -24.37
N SER A 47 -22.02 -13.85 -24.79
CA SER A 47 -21.11 -12.72 -25.06
C SER A 47 -20.40 -12.20 -23.80
N LYS A 48 -20.79 -12.63 -22.59
CA LYS A 48 -20.20 -12.25 -21.31
C LYS A 48 -19.14 -13.24 -20.80
N LEU A 49 -18.82 -14.29 -21.53
CA LEU A 49 -17.69 -15.15 -21.24
C LEU A 49 -16.40 -14.33 -21.29
N ARG A 50 -15.65 -14.32 -20.19
CA ARG A 50 -14.34 -13.70 -20.13
C ARG A 50 -13.25 -14.73 -19.85
N GLU A 51 -12.03 -14.41 -20.22
CA GLU A 51 -10.87 -15.20 -19.83
C GLU A 51 -10.71 -15.18 -18.29
N VAL A 52 -10.24 -16.30 -17.78
CA VAL A 52 -9.93 -16.43 -16.35
C VAL A 52 -8.76 -15.52 -16.02
N SER A 53 -8.94 -14.69 -15.03
CA SER A 53 -7.88 -13.81 -14.51
C SER A 53 -7.15 -14.47 -13.34
N ILE A 54 -6.02 -13.90 -12.95
CA ILE A 54 -5.27 -14.40 -11.81
C ILE A 54 -6.05 -14.20 -10.50
N GLU A 55 -6.88 -13.16 -10.43
CA GLU A 55 -7.75 -12.85 -9.31
C GLU A 55 -8.76 -13.98 -9.07
N ASP A 56 -9.30 -14.59 -10.13
CA ASP A 56 -10.20 -15.74 -10.03
C ASP A 56 -9.52 -16.96 -9.38
N LEU A 57 -8.23 -17.16 -9.65
CA LEU A 57 -7.43 -18.26 -9.06
C LEU A 57 -7.03 -18.00 -7.61
N LEU A 58 -6.99 -16.75 -7.20
CA LEU A 58 -6.68 -16.36 -5.82
C LEU A 58 -7.92 -16.47 -4.92
N GLY A 59 -9.12 -16.43 -5.51
CA GLY A 59 -10.39 -16.88 -4.93
C GLY A 59 -10.72 -16.20 -3.61
N ARG A 60 -10.76 -14.87 -3.59
CA ARG A 60 -11.31 -14.11 -2.49
C ARG A 60 -12.73 -13.67 -2.86
N ASP A 61 -13.68 -13.88 -1.94
CA ASP A 61 -15.05 -13.43 -2.15
C ASP A 61 -15.09 -11.91 -2.32
N ALA A 62 -15.87 -11.43 -3.29
CA ALA A 62 -16.16 -10.01 -3.35
C ALA A 62 -16.86 -9.63 -2.02
N ILE A 63 -16.23 -8.76 -1.26
CA ILE A 63 -16.76 -8.33 0.02
C ILE A 63 -17.97 -7.45 -0.26
N ASP A 64 -19.14 -7.92 0.15
CA ASP A 64 -20.35 -7.10 0.21
C ASP A 64 -20.30 -6.29 1.50
N ILE A 65 -19.72 -5.11 1.43
CA ILE A 65 -19.73 -4.17 2.53
C ILE A 65 -20.97 -3.32 2.36
N ASP A 66 -21.81 -3.27 3.38
CA ASP A 66 -22.86 -2.24 3.49
C ASP A 66 -22.19 -0.86 3.62
N LEU A 67 -21.74 -0.36 2.47
CA LEU A 67 -21.07 0.94 2.39
C LEU A 67 -22.03 2.09 2.68
N ASP A 68 -23.32 1.90 2.53
CA ASP A 68 -24.32 2.97 2.73
C ASP A 68 -24.44 3.34 4.21
N SER A 69 -24.41 2.36 5.12
CA SER A 69 -24.39 2.61 6.57
C SER A 69 -23.09 3.28 7.02
N VAL A 70 -21.97 2.96 6.35
CA VAL A 70 -20.62 3.34 6.72
C VAL A 70 -20.25 4.71 6.17
N LEU A 71 -20.72 5.08 4.99
CA LEU A 71 -20.26 6.27 4.27
C LEU A 71 -21.14 7.49 4.51
N GLY A 72 -22.14 7.39 5.37
CA GLY A 72 -22.88 8.56 5.86
C GLY A 72 -21.96 9.65 6.43
N TYR A 73 -20.78 9.27 6.95
CA TYR A 73 -19.81 10.25 7.47
C TYR A 73 -19.05 11.02 6.38
N VAL A 74 -18.95 10.51 5.14
CA VAL A 74 -18.29 11.17 4.01
C VAL A 74 -19.22 12.15 3.30
N LYS A 75 -20.52 11.89 3.30
CA LYS A 75 -21.53 12.69 2.60
C LYS A 75 -21.53 14.16 3.07
N GLY A 76 -21.39 15.07 2.14
CA GLY A 76 -21.39 16.52 2.43
C GLY A 76 -20.13 17.03 3.13
N LYS A 77 -19.07 16.22 3.24
CA LYS A 77 -17.78 16.56 3.84
C LYS A 77 -16.75 16.98 2.80
N THR A 78 -15.80 17.80 3.22
CA THR A 78 -14.59 18.07 2.46
C THR A 78 -13.56 16.99 2.77
N VAL A 79 -13.13 16.22 1.76
CA VAL A 79 -12.22 15.09 1.90
C VAL A 79 -10.93 15.35 1.14
N LEU A 80 -9.81 15.26 1.82
CA LEU A 80 -8.46 15.33 1.24
C LEU A 80 -7.85 13.94 1.14
N VAL A 81 -7.37 13.58 -0.05
CA VAL A 81 -6.60 12.34 -0.28
C VAL A 81 -5.20 12.71 -0.70
N THR A 82 -4.21 12.48 0.16
CA THR A 82 -2.79 12.65 -0.20
C THR A 82 -2.26 11.37 -0.87
N GLY A 83 -1.40 11.51 -1.86
CA GLY A 83 -1.04 10.37 -2.72
C GLY A 83 -2.22 9.91 -3.59
N GLY A 84 -3.12 10.85 -3.93
CA GLY A 84 -4.39 10.59 -4.59
C GLY A 84 -4.28 10.06 -6.02
N GLY A 85 -3.11 10.20 -6.67
CA GLY A 85 -2.79 9.58 -7.97
C GLY A 85 -2.24 8.15 -7.84
N GLY A 86 -1.85 7.70 -6.63
CA GLY A 86 -1.36 6.36 -6.39
C GLY A 86 -2.46 5.29 -6.49
N SER A 87 -2.07 4.01 -6.48
CA SER A 87 -3.02 2.88 -6.64
C SER A 87 -4.11 2.87 -5.56
N ILE A 88 -3.75 3.10 -4.28
CA ILE A 88 -4.72 3.17 -3.17
C ILE A 88 -5.44 4.51 -3.17
N GLY A 89 -4.69 5.62 -3.34
CA GLY A 89 -5.25 6.96 -3.31
C GLY A 89 -6.29 7.20 -4.41
N SER A 90 -6.03 6.74 -5.63
CA SER A 90 -7.00 6.88 -6.74
C SER A 90 -8.28 6.09 -6.49
N GLU A 91 -8.17 4.90 -5.91
CA GLU A 91 -9.36 4.11 -5.55
C GLU A 91 -10.12 4.74 -4.37
N LEU A 92 -9.42 5.30 -3.37
CA LEU A 92 -10.06 6.12 -2.34
C LEU A 92 -10.87 7.26 -2.97
N CYS A 93 -10.28 7.98 -3.94
CA CYS A 93 -10.98 9.05 -4.65
C CYS A 93 -12.20 8.52 -5.41
N ARG A 94 -12.11 7.35 -6.09
CA ARG A 94 -13.24 6.72 -6.79
C ARG A 94 -14.38 6.36 -5.85
N GLN A 95 -14.07 5.74 -4.72
CA GLN A 95 -15.09 5.32 -3.78
C GLN A 95 -15.71 6.50 -3.04
N VAL A 96 -14.90 7.44 -2.55
CA VAL A 96 -15.40 8.67 -1.90
C VAL A 96 -16.32 9.46 -2.85
N ALA A 97 -15.97 9.59 -4.13
CA ALA A 97 -16.77 10.32 -5.12
C ALA A 97 -18.21 9.79 -5.26
N LYS A 98 -18.44 8.49 -5.02
CA LYS A 98 -19.78 7.88 -5.08
C LYS A 98 -20.74 8.44 -4.01
N TYR A 99 -20.21 8.95 -2.90
CA TYR A 99 -21.00 9.34 -1.71
C TYR A 99 -21.23 10.84 -1.59
N ASN A 100 -21.12 11.58 -2.71
CA ASN A 100 -21.42 13.01 -2.78
C ASN A 100 -20.74 13.84 -1.68
N PRO A 101 -19.39 13.84 -1.59
CA PRO A 101 -18.69 14.74 -0.70
C PRO A 101 -18.97 16.19 -1.11
N LYS A 102 -18.88 17.13 -0.15
CA LYS A 102 -18.96 18.57 -0.45
C LYS A 102 -17.83 19.01 -1.40
N CYS A 103 -16.64 18.49 -1.17
CA CYS A 103 -15.46 18.68 -2.01
C CYS A 103 -14.54 17.48 -1.87
N LEU A 104 -14.01 16.96 -2.97
CA LEU A 104 -12.96 15.96 -2.99
C LEU A 104 -11.66 16.62 -3.48
N ILE A 105 -10.59 16.52 -2.69
CA ILE A 105 -9.30 17.11 -2.99
C ILE A 105 -8.30 15.99 -3.23
N ILE A 106 -7.78 15.90 -4.45
CA ILE A 106 -6.66 15.04 -4.84
C ILE A 106 -5.38 15.85 -4.61
N PHE A 107 -4.47 15.34 -3.78
CA PHE A 107 -3.16 15.94 -3.56
C PHE A 107 -2.07 14.92 -3.86
N ASP A 108 -1.25 15.19 -4.86
CA ASP A 108 -0.16 14.30 -5.26
C ASP A 108 1.07 15.08 -5.72
N ILE A 109 2.24 14.45 -5.64
CA ILE A 109 3.48 15.00 -6.19
C ILE A 109 3.60 14.72 -7.69
N TYR A 110 3.00 13.62 -8.18
CA TYR A 110 3.09 13.18 -9.56
C TYR A 110 1.87 13.62 -10.37
N GLU A 111 2.07 14.62 -11.21
CA GLU A 111 0.99 15.30 -11.94
C GLU A 111 0.23 14.37 -12.91
N ASN A 112 0.93 13.45 -13.62
CA ASN A 112 0.27 12.62 -14.62
C ASN A 112 -0.79 11.70 -14.00
N ASN A 113 -0.45 11.00 -12.92
CA ASN A 113 -1.41 10.15 -12.22
C ASN A 113 -2.56 10.95 -11.61
N ALA A 114 -2.27 12.16 -11.07
CA ALA A 114 -3.30 13.05 -10.56
C ALA A 114 -4.23 13.53 -11.66
N TYR A 115 -3.69 13.82 -12.84
CA TYR A 115 -4.46 14.19 -14.02
C TYR A 115 -5.37 13.06 -14.50
N ASP A 116 -4.85 11.84 -14.58
CA ASP A 116 -5.62 10.68 -15.04
C ASP A 116 -6.86 10.43 -14.17
N ILE A 117 -6.69 10.39 -12.84
CA ILE A 117 -7.83 10.22 -11.92
C ILE A 117 -8.79 11.42 -11.97
N GLN A 118 -8.28 12.64 -12.16
CA GLN A 118 -9.12 13.83 -12.33
C GLN A 118 -10.02 13.68 -13.56
N GLN A 119 -9.46 13.29 -14.71
CA GLN A 119 -10.24 13.13 -15.95
C GLN A 119 -11.30 12.02 -15.80
N GLU A 120 -10.93 10.89 -15.19
CA GLU A 120 -11.87 9.80 -14.91
C GLU A 120 -13.06 10.29 -14.06
N LEU A 121 -12.78 10.97 -12.94
CA LEU A 121 -13.81 11.41 -12.01
C LEU A 121 -14.69 12.53 -12.59
N LYS A 122 -14.13 13.49 -13.32
CA LYS A 122 -14.89 14.53 -14.02
C LYS A 122 -15.86 13.95 -15.04
N LYS A 123 -15.43 12.92 -15.77
CA LYS A 123 -16.29 12.23 -16.74
C LYS A 123 -17.41 11.46 -16.06
N LYS A 124 -17.11 10.75 -14.97
CA LYS A 124 -18.06 9.88 -14.27
C LYS A 124 -19.01 10.64 -13.34
N TYR A 125 -18.52 11.73 -12.73
CA TYR A 125 -19.26 12.55 -11.76
C TYR A 125 -19.16 14.04 -12.13
N PRO A 126 -19.85 14.51 -13.19
CA PRO A 126 -19.72 15.89 -13.69
C PRO A 126 -20.08 16.98 -12.68
N MET A 127 -20.92 16.66 -11.68
CA MET A 127 -21.36 17.58 -10.63
C MET A 127 -20.49 17.56 -9.37
N LEU A 128 -19.48 16.68 -9.32
CA LEU A 128 -18.56 16.60 -8.18
C LEU A 128 -17.68 17.86 -8.10
N HIS A 129 -17.68 18.52 -6.96
CA HIS A 129 -16.67 19.55 -6.68
C HIS A 129 -15.33 18.86 -6.42
N LEU A 130 -14.48 18.84 -7.43
CA LEU A 130 -13.20 18.14 -7.47
C LEU A 130 -12.05 19.13 -7.65
N GLU A 131 -11.16 19.15 -6.67
CA GLU A 131 -9.91 19.90 -6.71
C GLU A 131 -8.73 18.93 -6.91
N THR A 132 -7.79 19.31 -7.78
CA THR A 132 -6.59 18.50 -8.01
C THR A 132 -5.37 19.40 -7.84
N LEU A 133 -4.59 19.10 -6.82
CA LEU A 133 -3.50 19.94 -6.35
C LEU A 133 -2.18 19.18 -6.41
N ILE A 134 -1.19 19.78 -7.07
CA ILE A 134 0.16 19.20 -7.12
C ILE A 134 1.00 19.76 -5.98
N GLY A 135 1.68 18.84 -5.28
CA GLY A 135 2.56 19.20 -4.18
C GLY A 135 3.09 17.97 -3.42
N SER A 136 4.13 18.20 -2.66
CA SER A 136 4.74 17.17 -1.81
C SER A 136 4.28 17.33 -0.36
N VAL A 137 3.94 16.22 0.31
CA VAL A 137 3.68 16.16 1.76
C VAL A 137 4.89 16.56 2.60
N ARG A 138 6.09 16.54 2.01
CA ARG A 138 7.35 17.01 2.62
C ARG A 138 7.37 18.54 2.82
N ASN A 139 6.57 19.27 2.02
CA ASN A 139 6.53 20.73 2.05
C ASN A 139 5.49 21.24 3.03
N THR A 140 5.94 21.67 4.21
CA THR A 140 5.10 22.17 5.29
C THR A 140 4.19 23.32 4.83
N LYS A 141 4.75 24.33 4.15
CA LYS A 141 3.98 25.51 3.70
C LYS A 141 2.87 25.11 2.72
N ARG A 142 3.17 24.15 1.83
CA ARG A 142 2.19 23.69 0.84
C ARG A 142 1.04 22.92 1.50
N ILE A 143 1.34 22.00 2.43
CA ILE A 143 0.31 21.26 3.17
C ILE A 143 -0.52 22.20 4.05
N GLU A 144 0.12 23.11 4.78
CA GLU A 144 -0.60 24.08 5.61
C GLU A 144 -1.52 24.99 4.76
N SER A 145 -1.06 25.47 3.59
CA SER A 145 -1.90 26.28 2.72
C SER A 145 -3.13 25.53 2.20
N VAL A 146 -3.00 24.24 1.90
CA VAL A 146 -4.12 23.40 1.47
C VAL A 146 -5.11 23.20 2.62
N MET A 147 -4.62 22.85 3.82
CA MET A 147 -5.46 22.67 5.01
C MET A 147 -6.18 23.97 5.40
N GLU A 148 -5.50 25.11 5.31
CA GLU A 148 -6.06 26.43 5.62
C GLU A 148 -7.18 26.83 4.66
N LEU A 149 -6.93 26.67 3.35
CA LEU A 149 -7.85 27.09 2.30
C LEU A 149 -9.12 26.22 2.25
N TYR A 150 -8.94 24.90 2.30
CA TYR A 150 -10.06 23.97 2.06
C TYR A 150 -10.70 23.43 3.34
N ARG A 151 -10.03 23.54 4.50
CA ARG A 151 -10.54 23.06 5.80
C ARG A 151 -11.15 21.65 5.69
N PRO A 152 -10.39 20.64 5.27
CA PRO A 152 -10.95 19.31 5.11
C PRO A 152 -11.48 18.75 6.43
N ASP A 153 -12.64 18.11 6.37
CA ASP A 153 -13.19 17.37 7.51
C ASP A 153 -12.45 16.04 7.71
N ILE A 154 -12.03 15.41 6.59
CA ILE A 154 -11.43 14.08 6.58
C ILE A 154 -10.16 14.11 5.72
N VAL A 155 -9.11 13.47 6.22
CA VAL A 155 -7.85 13.24 5.49
C VAL A 155 -7.58 11.74 5.39
N TYR A 156 -7.43 11.24 4.17
CA TYR A 156 -6.85 9.94 3.88
C TYR A 156 -5.41 10.13 3.44
N HIS A 157 -4.47 9.68 4.27
CA HIS A 157 -3.05 9.87 4.02
C HIS A 157 -2.44 8.61 3.40
N ALA A 158 -2.41 8.58 2.04
CA ALA A 158 -1.87 7.47 1.25
C ALA A 158 -0.54 7.82 0.56
N ALA A 159 -0.01 9.03 0.74
CA ALA A 159 1.27 9.45 0.20
C ALA A 159 2.42 8.74 0.92
N ALA A 160 3.12 7.83 0.24
CA ALA A 160 4.29 7.13 0.78
C ALA A 160 5.16 6.54 -0.34
N HIS A 161 6.47 6.41 -0.07
CA HIS A 161 7.36 5.53 -0.81
C HIS A 161 7.22 4.12 -0.27
N LYS A 162 6.98 3.13 -1.14
CA LYS A 162 6.61 1.75 -0.73
C LYS A 162 7.56 0.65 -1.21
N HIS A 163 8.42 0.94 -2.18
CA HIS A 163 9.30 -0.07 -2.76
C HIS A 163 10.48 -0.34 -1.85
N VAL A 164 10.47 -1.51 -1.18
CA VAL A 164 11.49 -1.91 -0.21
C VAL A 164 12.91 -1.78 -0.78
N PRO A 165 13.27 -2.39 -1.93
CA PRO A 165 14.64 -2.29 -2.41
C PRO A 165 15.10 -0.86 -2.69
N LEU A 166 14.23 -0.02 -3.28
CA LEU A 166 14.57 1.38 -3.55
C LEU A 166 14.77 2.20 -2.28
N MET A 167 14.01 1.88 -1.24
CA MET A 167 14.15 2.58 0.04
C MET A 167 15.37 2.09 0.82
N GLU A 168 15.76 0.81 0.67
CA GLU A 168 17.03 0.32 1.19
C GLU A 168 18.24 1.04 0.57
N ASP A 169 18.16 1.39 -0.70
CA ASP A 169 19.19 2.16 -1.42
C ASP A 169 19.06 3.68 -1.19
N SER A 170 17.91 4.16 -0.69
CA SER A 170 17.63 5.59 -0.47
C SER A 170 16.92 5.81 0.88
N PRO A 171 17.55 5.45 2.00
CA PRO A 171 16.90 5.45 3.31
C PRO A 171 16.46 6.85 3.76
N ASN A 172 17.25 7.89 3.47
CA ASN A 172 16.92 9.27 3.78
C ASN A 172 15.61 9.71 3.11
N GLU A 173 15.35 9.25 1.87
CA GLU A 173 14.12 9.57 1.17
C GLU A 173 12.89 8.87 1.79
N ALA A 174 13.04 7.63 2.29
CA ALA A 174 11.99 6.96 3.05
C ALA A 174 11.62 7.78 4.30
N ILE A 175 12.61 8.25 5.04
CA ILE A 175 12.42 9.05 6.26
C ILE A 175 11.79 10.41 5.94
N LYS A 176 12.36 11.17 4.99
CA LYS A 176 11.82 12.49 4.61
C LYS A 176 10.37 12.41 4.13
N ASN A 177 10.05 11.41 3.30
CA ASN A 177 8.72 11.31 2.70
C ASN A 177 7.70 10.64 3.62
N ASN A 178 8.03 9.44 4.15
CA ASN A 178 7.05 8.68 4.92
C ASN A 178 6.91 9.26 6.33
N VAL A 179 8.01 9.41 7.07
CA VAL A 179 7.97 9.85 8.47
C VAL A 179 7.61 11.32 8.56
N PHE A 180 8.41 12.19 7.93
CA PHE A 180 8.18 13.65 8.05
C PHE A 180 7.07 14.15 7.17
N GLY A 181 6.75 13.49 6.06
CA GLY A 181 5.53 13.74 5.31
C GLY A 181 4.28 13.47 6.15
N THR A 182 4.24 12.34 6.87
CA THR A 182 3.15 12.02 7.80
C THR A 182 3.10 13.01 8.96
N TYR A 183 4.23 13.29 9.62
CA TYR A 183 4.29 14.25 10.73
C TYR A 183 3.78 15.64 10.34
N LYS A 184 4.24 16.18 9.22
CA LYS A 184 3.83 17.51 8.73
C LYS A 184 2.36 17.56 8.36
N THR A 185 1.85 16.49 7.74
CA THR A 185 0.43 16.39 7.37
C THR A 185 -0.47 16.24 8.60
N ALA A 186 -0.08 15.39 9.57
CA ALA A 186 -0.80 15.21 10.83
C ALA A 186 -0.83 16.50 11.67
N ARG A 187 0.31 17.19 11.78
CA ARG A 187 0.39 18.48 12.47
C ARG A 187 -0.50 19.55 11.82
N ALA A 188 -0.54 19.60 10.49
CA ALA A 188 -1.42 20.52 9.79
C ALA A 188 -2.89 20.12 9.98
N ALA A 189 -3.22 18.83 9.99
CA ALA A 189 -4.57 18.34 10.26
C ALA A 189 -5.07 18.77 11.66
N ASP A 190 -4.25 18.58 12.69
CA ASP A 190 -4.52 19.05 14.04
C ASP A 190 -4.71 20.57 14.11
N LYS A 191 -3.73 21.34 13.58
CA LYS A 191 -3.75 22.81 13.56
C LYS A 191 -5.00 23.40 12.92
N TYR A 192 -5.50 22.78 11.85
CA TYR A 192 -6.63 23.28 11.07
C TYR A 192 -7.96 22.60 11.39
N GLY A 193 -8.01 21.75 12.42
CA GLY A 193 -9.22 21.20 12.99
C GLY A 193 -9.88 20.11 12.12
N VAL A 194 -9.08 19.31 11.42
CA VAL A 194 -9.54 18.10 10.74
C VAL A 194 -10.19 17.18 11.77
N LYS A 195 -11.34 16.61 11.43
CA LYS A 195 -12.06 15.73 12.37
C LYS A 195 -11.51 14.33 12.37
N LYS A 196 -11.12 13.81 11.20
CA LYS A 196 -10.67 12.43 11.04
C LYS A 196 -9.45 12.35 10.13
N PHE A 197 -8.42 11.66 10.59
CA PHE A 197 -7.18 11.42 9.84
C PHE A 197 -6.91 9.91 9.78
N VAL A 198 -6.93 9.34 8.58
CA VAL A 198 -6.71 7.92 8.34
C VAL A 198 -5.38 7.72 7.62
N LEU A 199 -4.40 7.15 8.31
CA LEU A 199 -3.11 6.77 7.75
C LEU A 199 -3.22 5.41 7.06
N ILE A 200 -2.82 5.32 5.80
CA ILE A 200 -2.61 4.03 5.13
C ILE A 200 -1.28 3.45 5.59
N SER A 201 -1.33 2.30 6.27
CA SER A 201 -0.17 1.56 6.76
C SER A 201 -0.03 0.20 6.07
N THR A 202 0.86 -0.65 6.56
CA THR A 202 1.23 -1.91 5.92
C THR A 202 1.61 -2.98 6.94
N ASP A 203 1.47 -4.27 6.57
CA ASP A 203 2.02 -5.42 7.27
C ASP A 203 3.52 -5.31 7.55
N LYS A 204 4.27 -4.62 6.69
CA LYS A 204 5.73 -4.44 6.83
C LYS A 204 6.14 -3.51 7.98
N ALA A 205 5.19 -2.79 8.57
CA ALA A 205 5.41 -2.02 9.81
C ALA A 205 5.52 -2.93 11.05
N VAL A 206 5.14 -4.21 10.93
CA VAL A 206 5.22 -5.20 12.00
C VAL A 206 6.61 -5.85 11.99
N ASN A 207 7.33 -5.78 13.11
CA ASN A 207 8.71 -6.32 13.23
C ASN A 207 9.55 -6.02 11.96
N PRO A 208 9.75 -4.74 11.60
CA PRO A 208 10.33 -4.38 10.32
C PRO A 208 11.76 -4.92 10.18
N THR A 209 12.10 -5.40 8.98
CA THR A 209 13.46 -5.82 8.59
C THR A 209 14.02 -4.92 7.50
N ASN A 210 13.33 -3.83 7.20
CA ASN A 210 13.70 -2.87 6.17
C ASN A 210 13.26 -1.46 6.56
N ILE A 211 13.96 -0.45 6.01
CA ILE A 211 13.74 0.97 6.33
C ILE A 211 12.34 1.45 5.93
N MET A 212 11.77 0.91 4.84
CA MET A 212 10.40 1.28 4.43
C MET A 212 9.39 0.84 5.51
N GLY A 213 9.49 -0.39 6.01
CA GLY A 213 8.66 -0.90 7.10
C GLY A 213 8.87 -0.11 8.39
N ALA A 214 10.12 0.16 8.78
CA ALA A 214 10.48 0.96 9.94
C ALA A 214 9.91 2.39 9.84
N SER A 215 10.04 3.04 8.68
CA SER A 215 9.43 4.37 8.44
C SER A 215 7.90 4.35 8.61
N LYS A 216 7.22 3.28 8.18
CA LYS A 216 5.77 3.14 8.37
C LYS A 216 5.40 2.87 9.83
N ARG A 217 6.23 2.12 10.57
CA ARG A 217 6.06 1.95 12.03
C ARG A 217 6.15 3.30 12.75
N MET A 218 7.13 4.13 12.42
CA MET A 218 7.21 5.49 12.97
C MET A 218 6.00 6.35 12.58
N CYS A 219 5.46 6.21 11.36
CA CYS A 219 4.21 6.89 11.01
C CYS A 219 3.06 6.51 11.95
N GLU A 220 2.93 5.23 12.32
CA GLU A 220 1.93 4.77 13.30
C GLU A 220 2.16 5.36 14.68
N MET A 221 3.43 5.42 15.15
CA MET A 221 3.80 6.05 16.43
C MET A 221 3.46 7.55 16.42
N ILE A 222 3.71 8.26 15.31
CA ILE A 222 3.31 9.67 15.13
C ILE A 222 1.79 9.82 15.28
N ILE A 223 1.01 8.99 14.58
CA ILE A 223 -0.46 9.04 14.65
C ILE A 223 -0.97 8.78 16.06
N GLN A 224 -0.40 7.81 16.77
CA GLN A 224 -0.75 7.53 18.16
C GLN A 224 -0.37 8.67 19.11
N THR A 225 0.79 9.32 18.90
CA THR A 225 1.19 10.50 19.67
C THR A 225 0.18 11.64 19.46
N PHE A 226 -0.15 11.98 18.21
CA PHE A 226 -1.14 13.04 17.94
C PHE A 226 -2.51 12.72 18.54
N SER A 227 -2.96 11.48 18.47
CA SER A 227 -4.28 11.04 18.96
C SER A 227 -4.47 11.31 20.46
N ARG A 228 -3.40 11.38 21.26
CA ARG A 228 -3.47 11.62 22.72
C ARG A 228 -3.74 13.08 23.08
N TYR A 229 -3.38 14.02 22.21
CA TYR A 229 -3.40 15.45 22.49
C TYR A 229 -4.32 16.26 21.58
N SER A 230 -4.78 15.65 20.50
CA SER A 230 -5.59 16.30 19.48
C SER A 230 -7.08 15.93 19.59
N ASN A 231 -7.94 16.84 19.13
CA ASN A 231 -9.36 16.55 18.92
C ASN A 231 -9.63 15.84 17.58
N THR A 232 -8.59 15.66 16.75
CA THR A 232 -8.68 14.89 15.52
C THR A 232 -8.62 13.39 15.83
N GLU A 233 -9.54 12.61 15.29
CA GLU A 233 -9.50 11.16 15.37
C GLU A 233 -8.41 10.61 14.44
N PHE A 234 -7.19 10.46 14.96
CA PHE A 234 -6.05 9.89 14.25
C PHE A 234 -6.08 8.37 14.34
N VAL A 235 -6.06 7.69 13.19
CA VAL A 235 -6.02 6.23 13.12
C VAL A 235 -5.12 5.76 11.97
N ALA A 236 -4.65 4.52 12.08
CA ALA A 236 -3.91 3.85 11.01
C ALA A 236 -4.64 2.58 10.57
N VAL A 237 -4.49 2.20 9.30
CA VAL A 237 -5.06 0.96 8.76
C VAL A 237 -3.94 0.17 8.09
N ARG A 238 -3.67 -1.04 8.62
CA ARG A 238 -2.68 -1.99 8.10
C ARG A 238 -3.34 -3.02 7.20
N PHE A 239 -2.70 -3.26 6.07
CA PHE A 239 -3.01 -4.40 5.20
C PHE A 239 -1.75 -4.83 4.44
N GLY A 240 -1.77 -6.03 3.88
CA GLY A 240 -0.68 -6.60 3.11
C GLY A 240 -0.62 -6.13 1.66
N ASN A 241 -0.23 -7.03 0.75
CA ASN A 241 -0.12 -6.66 -0.65
C ASN A 241 -1.50 -6.54 -1.31
N VAL A 242 -1.58 -5.64 -2.29
CA VAL A 242 -2.78 -5.48 -3.12
C VAL A 242 -2.47 -5.84 -4.58
N HIS A 243 -3.42 -6.53 -5.22
CA HIS A 243 -3.29 -6.96 -6.61
C HIS A 243 -3.25 -5.76 -7.57
N GLY A 244 -2.42 -5.88 -8.61
CA GLY A 244 -2.39 -4.91 -9.70
C GLY A 244 -1.87 -3.52 -9.33
N SER A 245 -1.35 -3.31 -8.12
CA SER A 245 -0.72 -2.03 -7.76
C SER A 245 0.56 -1.81 -8.57
N ASN A 246 0.86 -0.55 -8.87
CA ASN A 246 2.04 -0.15 -9.63
C ASN A 246 3.32 -0.75 -9.04
N GLY A 247 4.13 -1.43 -9.89
CA GLY A 247 5.38 -2.08 -9.49
C GLY A 247 5.20 -3.34 -8.63
N SER A 248 4.00 -3.90 -8.51
CA SER A 248 3.77 -5.18 -7.82
C SER A 248 4.17 -6.38 -8.67
N VAL A 249 4.17 -7.57 -8.05
CA VAL A 249 4.69 -8.82 -8.63
C VAL A 249 3.96 -9.24 -9.90
N ILE A 250 2.63 -9.08 -10.00
CA ILE A 250 1.84 -9.51 -11.16
C ILE A 250 2.18 -8.68 -12.42
N PRO A 251 2.17 -7.33 -12.40
CA PRO A 251 2.66 -6.52 -13.51
C PRO A 251 4.10 -6.84 -13.92
N LEU A 252 4.99 -7.13 -12.94
CA LEU A 252 6.36 -7.54 -13.23
C LEU A 252 6.40 -8.85 -14.02
N PHE A 253 5.69 -9.88 -13.57
CA PHE A 253 5.62 -11.17 -14.26
C PHE A 253 5.06 -11.04 -15.69
N LYS A 254 3.98 -10.25 -15.87
CA LYS A 254 3.43 -9.97 -17.20
C LYS A 254 4.45 -9.31 -18.12
N LYS A 255 5.23 -8.34 -17.63
CA LYS A 255 6.30 -7.71 -18.42
C LYS A 255 7.41 -8.69 -18.77
N GLN A 256 7.82 -9.55 -17.83
CA GLN A 256 8.85 -10.56 -18.07
C GLN A 256 8.39 -11.59 -19.11
N MET A 257 7.15 -12.07 -19.02
CA MET A 257 6.59 -13.00 -20.02
C MET A 257 6.50 -12.34 -21.40
N ALA A 258 6.05 -11.09 -21.48
CA ALA A 258 5.99 -10.35 -22.75
C ALA A 258 7.38 -10.12 -23.38
N ALA A 259 8.45 -10.09 -22.56
CA ALA A 259 9.83 -10.00 -23.02
C ALA A 259 10.48 -11.37 -23.34
N GLY A 260 9.74 -12.49 -23.26
CA GLY A 260 10.26 -13.84 -23.50
C GLY A 260 10.84 -14.54 -22.26
N GLY A 261 10.68 -13.97 -21.08
CA GLY A 261 11.13 -14.55 -19.80
C GLY A 261 12.61 -14.36 -19.47
N PRO A 262 13.14 -15.05 -18.48
CA PRO A 262 12.41 -15.89 -17.52
C PRO A 262 11.58 -15.07 -16.52
N VAL A 263 10.57 -15.69 -15.90
CA VAL A 263 9.86 -15.11 -14.76
C VAL A 263 10.74 -15.25 -13.51
N THR A 264 10.97 -14.14 -12.78
CA THR A 264 11.86 -14.15 -11.63
C THR A 264 11.10 -14.17 -10.31
N VAL A 265 11.42 -15.11 -9.43
CA VAL A 265 10.89 -15.25 -8.07
C VAL A 265 12.05 -15.19 -7.09
N THR A 266 11.92 -14.44 -6.00
CA THR A 266 13.04 -14.23 -5.07
C THR A 266 13.36 -15.46 -4.24
N HIS A 267 12.37 -16.26 -3.85
CA HIS A 267 12.60 -17.51 -3.12
C HIS A 267 11.44 -18.49 -3.39
N PRO A 268 11.70 -19.83 -3.48
CA PRO A 268 10.65 -20.83 -3.75
C PRO A 268 9.56 -20.86 -2.68
N ASP A 269 9.90 -20.57 -1.42
CA ASP A 269 8.98 -20.63 -0.29
C ASP A 269 8.44 -19.25 0.13
N ILE A 270 8.71 -18.19 -0.63
CA ILE A 270 8.20 -16.87 -0.28
C ILE A 270 6.68 -16.84 -0.38
N ILE A 271 6.03 -16.37 0.68
CA ILE A 271 4.58 -16.20 0.73
C ILE A 271 4.20 -14.75 0.99
N ARG A 272 3.06 -14.36 0.43
CA ARG A 272 2.46 -13.04 0.63
C ARG A 272 0.95 -13.18 0.76
N TYR A 273 0.37 -12.24 1.49
CA TYR A 273 -1.07 -12.07 1.52
C TYR A 273 -1.50 -11.10 0.42
N PHE A 274 -2.66 -11.35 -0.17
CA PHE A 274 -3.17 -10.50 -1.25
C PHE A 274 -4.63 -10.14 -1.04
N MET A 275 -4.96 -8.91 -1.44
CA MET A 275 -6.29 -8.34 -1.46
C MET A 275 -6.47 -7.56 -2.76
N THR A 276 -7.69 -7.38 -3.24
CA THR A 276 -7.93 -6.46 -4.35
C THR A 276 -7.86 -5.01 -3.86
N ILE A 277 -7.51 -4.08 -4.76
CA ILE A 277 -7.46 -2.65 -4.39
C ILE A 277 -8.84 -2.12 -3.97
N PRO A 278 -9.94 -2.40 -4.71
CA PRO A 278 -11.27 -1.98 -4.29
C PRO A 278 -11.70 -2.51 -2.92
N GLU A 279 -11.39 -3.78 -2.63
CA GLU A 279 -11.65 -4.41 -1.34
C GLU A 279 -10.89 -3.72 -0.21
N ALA A 280 -9.57 -3.56 -0.36
CA ALA A 280 -8.74 -2.89 0.64
C ALA A 280 -9.25 -1.48 0.95
N VAL A 281 -9.60 -0.71 -0.09
CA VAL A 281 -10.10 0.65 0.09
C VAL A 281 -11.49 0.67 0.75
N SER A 282 -12.38 -0.25 0.39
CA SER A 282 -13.68 -0.36 1.05
C SER A 282 -13.54 -0.62 2.55
N LEU A 283 -12.63 -1.53 2.95
CA LEU A 283 -12.33 -1.81 4.36
C LEU A 283 -11.63 -0.63 5.06
N VAL A 284 -10.77 0.12 4.36
CA VAL A 284 -10.15 1.35 4.89
C VAL A 284 -11.21 2.41 5.18
N LEU A 285 -12.17 2.60 4.28
CA LEU A 285 -13.27 3.54 4.48
C LEU A 285 -14.12 3.12 5.68
N GLN A 286 -14.42 1.83 5.82
CA GLN A 286 -15.17 1.30 6.95
C GLN A 286 -14.39 1.41 8.27
N ALA A 287 -13.10 1.10 8.29
CA ALA A 287 -12.25 1.33 9.45
C ALA A 287 -12.25 2.82 9.86
N GLY A 288 -12.22 3.71 8.88
CA GLY A 288 -12.39 5.15 9.10
C GLY A 288 -13.72 5.52 9.76
N ALA A 289 -14.82 4.81 9.47
CA ALA A 289 -16.10 5.01 10.15
C ALA A 289 -16.05 4.56 11.62
N TYR A 290 -15.38 3.47 11.93
CA TYR A 290 -15.21 2.94 13.28
C TYR A 290 -14.21 3.73 14.15
N ALA A 291 -13.41 4.59 13.54
CA ALA A 291 -12.36 5.35 14.21
C ALA A 291 -12.90 6.21 15.36
N LYS A 292 -12.23 6.12 16.51
CA LYS A 292 -12.46 6.94 17.71
C LYS A 292 -11.20 7.70 18.13
N GLY A 293 -10.06 7.34 17.57
CA GLY A 293 -8.73 7.93 17.81
C GLY A 293 -7.77 7.00 18.52
N GLY A 294 -6.57 6.85 17.93
CA GLY A 294 -5.48 6.02 18.44
C GLY A 294 -5.48 4.56 17.97
N GLU A 295 -6.52 4.10 17.27
CA GLU A 295 -6.59 2.72 16.81
C GLU A 295 -5.62 2.47 15.64
N ILE A 296 -5.05 1.26 15.66
CA ILE A 296 -4.41 0.65 14.50
C ILE A 296 -5.33 -0.47 14.03
N PHE A 297 -6.08 -0.20 12.97
CA PHE A 297 -6.91 -1.23 12.35
C PHE A 297 -6.05 -2.18 11.53
N VAL A 298 -6.38 -3.47 11.56
CA VAL A 298 -5.71 -4.54 10.82
C VAL A 298 -6.76 -5.25 9.99
N LEU A 299 -6.55 -5.27 8.67
CA LEU A 299 -7.47 -5.94 7.76
C LEU A 299 -7.15 -7.44 7.66
N ASP A 300 -8.19 -8.26 7.64
CA ASP A 300 -8.04 -9.68 7.35
C ASP A 300 -7.56 -9.90 5.92
N MET A 301 -6.39 -10.47 5.78
CA MET A 301 -5.77 -10.71 4.49
C MET A 301 -6.12 -12.10 3.88
N GLY A 302 -6.92 -12.90 4.59
CA GLY A 302 -7.29 -14.25 4.17
C GLY A 302 -6.11 -15.20 4.06
N GLU A 303 -6.14 -16.12 3.10
CA GLU A 303 -5.15 -17.18 2.95
C GLU A 303 -3.84 -16.67 2.33
N PRO A 304 -2.68 -17.12 2.84
CA PRO A 304 -1.38 -16.78 2.25
C PRO A 304 -1.17 -17.47 0.90
N VAL A 305 -0.47 -16.79 0.00
CA VAL A 305 -0.20 -17.26 -1.37
C VAL A 305 1.30 -17.41 -1.59
N LYS A 306 1.74 -18.61 -2.04
CA LYS A 306 3.12 -18.83 -2.50
C LYS A 306 3.34 -18.10 -3.83
N ILE A 307 4.36 -17.25 -3.88
CA ILE A 307 4.67 -16.46 -5.09
C ILE A 307 5.11 -17.35 -6.25
N ALA A 308 5.79 -18.46 -5.95
CA ALA A 308 6.16 -19.45 -6.96
C ALA A 308 4.92 -20.08 -7.63
N ASP A 309 3.86 -20.38 -6.86
CA ASP A 309 2.63 -20.94 -7.42
C ASP A 309 1.82 -19.88 -8.17
N LEU A 310 1.84 -18.63 -7.71
CA LEU A 310 1.28 -17.50 -8.44
C LEU A 310 1.95 -17.34 -9.82
N ALA A 311 3.29 -17.44 -9.88
CA ALA A 311 4.04 -17.39 -11.14
C ALA A 311 3.67 -18.53 -12.08
N LYS A 312 3.64 -19.78 -11.60
CA LYS A 312 3.22 -20.97 -12.38
C LYS A 312 1.82 -20.79 -12.97
N ASN A 313 0.87 -20.35 -12.13
CA ASN A 313 -0.51 -20.13 -12.54
C ASN A 313 -0.63 -19.04 -13.61
N LEU A 314 0.12 -17.93 -13.44
CA LEU A 314 0.08 -16.84 -14.41
C LEU A 314 0.72 -17.24 -15.76
N ILE A 315 1.82 -18.01 -15.74
CA ILE A 315 2.46 -18.55 -16.93
C ILE A 315 1.44 -19.39 -17.74
N ARG A 316 0.76 -20.34 -17.07
CA ARG A 316 -0.25 -21.21 -17.70
C ARG A 316 -1.44 -20.41 -18.23
N LEU A 317 -2.00 -19.49 -17.43
CA LEU A 317 -3.11 -18.62 -17.88
C LEU A 317 -2.73 -17.76 -19.08
N SER A 318 -1.46 -17.44 -19.25
CA SER A 318 -0.95 -16.70 -20.42
C SER A 318 -0.69 -17.59 -21.64
N GLY A 319 -1.01 -18.90 -21.54
CA GLY A 319 -0.87 -19.86 -22.65
C GLY A 319 0.54 -20.41 -22.85
N TYR A 320 1.43 -20.21 -21.87
CA TYR A 320 2.80 -20.73 -21.93
C TYR A 320 2.92 -22.05 -21.17
N THR A 321 3.76 -22.96 -21.68
CA THR A 321 4.13 -24.21 -21.01
C THR A 321 5.35 -24.00 -20.12
N LEU A 322 5.18 -24.23 -18.82
CA LEU A 322 6.26 -24.08 -17.84
C LEU A 322 7.41 -25.07 -18.13
N GLY A 323 8.64 -24.57 -18.19
CA GLY A 323 9.84 -25.36 -18.48
C GLY A 323 10.09 -25.61 -19.96
N VAL A 324 9.19 -25.19 -20.86
CA VAL A 324 9.35 -25.26 -22.32
C VAL A 324 9.39 -23.87 -22.91
N ASP A 325 8.29 -23.12 -22.82
CA ASP A 325 8.16 -21.77 -23.35
C ASP A 325 8.62 -20.71 -22.35
N MET A 326 8.48 -21.00 -21.04
CA MET A 326 8.72 -20.06 -19.96
C MET A 326 9.32 -20.74 -18.73
N GLU A 327 10.43 -20.21 -18.24
CA GLU A 327 11.10 -20.69 -17.03
C GLU A 327 10.85 -19.78 -15.83
N ILE A 328 10.92 -20.34 -14.63
CA ILE A 328 10.97 -19.59 -13.38
C ILE A 328 12.42 -19.63 -12.86
N LYS A 329 13.02 -18.45 -12.70
CA LYS A 329 14.35 -18.28 -12.13
C LYS A 329 14.28 -17.77 -10.70
N TYR A 330 14.95 -18.45 -9.76
CA TYR A 330 15.06 -17.99 -8.39
C TYR A 330 16.28 -17.10 -8.23
N THR A 331 16.09 -15.88 -7.67
CA THR A 331 17.12 -14.81 -7.65
C THR A 331 17.74 -14.59 -6.28
N GLY A 332 17.23 -15.21 -5.23
CA GLY A 332 17.54 -14.89 -3.84
C GLY A 332 16.66 -13.76 -3.30
N LEU A 333 16.54 -13.68 -1.97
CA LEU A 333 15.82 -12.60 -1.30
C LEU A 333 16.54 -11.27 -1.54
N ARG A 334 15.76 -10.21 -1.77
CA ARG A 334 16.29 -8.85 -1.93
C ARG A 334 16.63 -8.25 -0.57
N PRO A 335 17.47 -7.20 -0.51
CA PRO A 335 17.72 -6.47 0.72
C PRO A 335 16.42 -6.09 1.45
N GLY A 336 16.36 -6.32 2.75
CA GLY A 336 15.18 -6.04 3.57
C GLY A 336 13.95 -6.93 3.34
N GLU A 337 13.97 -7.88 2.39
CA GLU A 337 12.80 -8.71 2.07
C GLU A 337 12.65 -9.88 3.05
N LYS A 338 11.45 -10.02 3.64
CA LYS A 338 11.08 -11.16 4.50
C LYS A 338 10.63 -12.36 3.67
N LEU A 339 10.89 -13.57 4.16
CA LEU A 339 10.31 -14.79 3.59
C LEU A 339 8.80 -14.86 3.85
N TYR A 340 8.37 -14.46 5.05
CA TYR A 340 6.99 -14.42 5.53
C TYR A 340 6.70 -13.04 6.10
N GLU A 341 5.55 -12.44 5.76
CA GLU A 341 5.07 -11.19 6.35
C GLU A 341 4.14 -11.47 7.52
N GLU A 342 4.20 -10.60 8.53
CA GLU A 342 3.41 -10.69 9.75
C GLU A 342 2.38 -9.56 9.76
N LEU A 343 1.13 -9.85 10.13
CA LEU A 343 0.08 -8.83 10.23
C LEU A 343 0.08 -8.14 11.60
N LEU A 344 0.62 -8.82 12.62
CA LEU A 344 0.65 -8.39 14.02
C LEU A 344 1.93 -8.81 14.72
N THR A 345 2.33 -8.04 15.74
CA THR A 345 3.29 -8.54 16.74
C THR A 345 2.58 -9.44 17.75
N LYS A 346 3.35 -10.28 18.47
CA LYS A 346 2.80 -11.17 19.52
C LYS A 346 2.13 -10.38 20.66
N GLU A 347 2.51 -9.12 20.85
CA GLU A 347 2.07 -8.24 21.94
C GLU A 347 0.80 -7.44 21.58
N GLU A 348 0.57 -7.23 20.29
CA GLU A 348 -0.54 -6.40 19.78
C GLU A 348 -1.89 -7.08 19.82
N GLY A 349 -2.19 -8.14 20.45
CA GLY A 349 -3.50 -8.80 20.55
C GLY A 349 -4.62 -8.18 19.69
N LEU A 350 -5.55 -8.97 19.19
CA LEU A 350 -6.64 -8.49 18.33
C LEU A 350 -7.94 -8.30 19.11
N GLN A 351 -8.60 -7.16 18.87
CA GLN A 351 -10.00 -6.95 19.23
C GLN A 351 -10.84 -7.00 17.96
N LYS A 352 -11.98 -7.70 18.02
CA LYS A 352 -12.95 -7.75 16.92
C LYS A 352 -13.72 -6.43 16.81
N THR A 353 -14.03 -6.04 15.58
CA THR A 353 -15.03 -4.99 15.31
C THR A 353 -16.37 -5.63 14.91
N GLU A 354 -17.34 -4.81 14.54
CA GLU A 354 -18.61 -5.27 13.97
C GLU A 354 -18.41 -5.96 12.60
N ASN A 355 -17.33 -5.64 11.89
CA ASN A 355 -16.96 -6.32 10.66
C ASN A 355 -15.87 -7.37 10.93
N GLU A 356 -16.16 -8.63 10.58
CA GLU A 356 -15.24 -9.76 10.80
C GLU A 356 -13.91 -9.65 10.04
N LEU A 357 -13.81 -8.75 9.07
CA LEU A 357 -12.62 -8.50 8.26
C LEU A 357 -11.77 -7.33 8.78
N ILE A 358 -12.21 -6.65 9.84
CA ILE A 358 -11.52 -5.51 10.44
C ILE A 358 -11.28 -5.79 11.92
N TYR A 359 -10.02 -5.80 12.31
CA TYR A 359 -9.60 -5.94 13.70
C TYR A 359 -8.94 -4.66 14.19
N ILE A 360 -8.90 -4.48 15.51
CA ILE A 360 -8.15 -3.41 16.16
C ILE A 360 -6.97 -4.05 16.87
N GLY A 361 -5.75 -3.63 16.53
CA GLY A 361 -4.54 -3.93 17.27
C GLY A 361 -4.45 -3.08 18.52
N LYS A 362 -3.88 -3.60 19.60
CA LYS A 362 -3.61 -2.80 20.79
C LYS A 362 -2.65 -1.66 20.46
N PRO A 363 -2.86 -0.47 21.07
CA PRO A 363 -1.94 0.65 20.93
C PRO A 363 -0.53 0.25 21.37
N LEU A 364 0.47 0.84 20.72
CA LEU A 364 1.87 0.69 21.10
C LEU A 364 2.15 1.41 22.40
N GLU A 365 2.87 0.75 23.29
CA GLU A 365 3.45 1.38 24.46
C GLU A 365 4.86 1.84 24.13
N PHE A 366 5.13 3.14 24.20
CA PHE A 366 6.44 3.74 24.01
C PHE A 366 6.54 5.08 24.76
N ASP A 367 7.77 5.47 25.09
CA ASP A 367 8.06 6.79 25.68
C ASP A 367 7.96 7.87 24.61
N GLU A 368 6.91 8.67 24.66
CA GLU A 368 6.64 9.72 23.68
C GLU A 368 7.64 10.86 23.71
N VAL A 369 8.11 11.23 24.90
CA VAL A 369 9.08 12.32 25.04
C VAL A 369 10.40 11.91 24.42
N HIS A 370 10.82 10.69 24.70
CA HIS A 370 11.99 10.09 24.07
C HIS A 370 11.80 9.99 22.55
N PHE A 371 10.68 9.44 22.10
CA PHE A 371 10.35 9.30 20.67
C PHE A 371 10.43 10.65 19.93
N LEU A 372 9.79 11.70 20.44
CA LEU A 372 9.80 13.03 19.82
C LEU A 372 11.20 13.67 19.81
N SER A 373 12.02 13.38 20.82
CA SER A 373 13.41 13.82 20.88
C SER A 373 14.25 13.15 19.80
N GLU A 374 14.15 11.83 19.67
CA GLU A 374 14.87 11.05 18.66
C GLU A 374 14.39 11.38 17.24
N LEU A 375 13.10 11.63 17.08
CA LEU A 375 12.51 12.03 15.79
C LEU A 375 13.15 13.33 15.25
N ARG A 376 13.47 14.30 16.13
CA ARG A 376 14.18 15.53 15.73
C ARG A 376 15.61 15.26 15.26
N LYS A 377 16.33 14.35 15.92
CA LYS A 377 17.68 13.93 15.49
C LYS A 377 17.63 13.23 14.14
N LEU A 378 16.62 12.38 13.94
CA LEU A 378 16.40 11.68 12.68
C LEU A 378 16.07 12.66 11.54
N GLU A 379 15.28 13.73 11.80
CA GLU A 379 14.99 14.75 10.79
C GLU A 379 16.28 15.41 10.31
N GLN A 380 17.13 15.83 11.23
CA GLN A 380 18.39 16.47 10.89
C GLN A 380 19.30 15.50 10.14
N ALA A 381 19.45 14.26 10.60
CA ALA A 381 20.24 13.24 9.96
C ALA A 381 19.79 12.98 8.51
N ALA A 382 18.48 12.91 8.29
CA ALA A 382 17.92 12.70 6.96
C ALA A 382 18.10 13.93 6.05
N ILE A 383 18.01 15.15 6.57
CA ILE A 383 18.27 16.39 5.82
C ILE A 383 19.74 16.45 5.40
N ASP A 384 20.64 16.10 6.30
CA ASP A 384 22.10 16.11 6.07
C ASP A 384 22.60 14.91 5.24
N GLU A 385 21.69 14.08 4.71
CA GLU A 385 21.97 12.86 3.91
C GLU A 385 22.96 11.90 4.61
N ARG A 386 22.81 11.74 5.93
CA ARG A 386 23.73 10.89 6.72
C ARG A 386 23.55 9.42 6.37
N PHE A 387 24.66 8.67 6.43
CA PHE A 387 24.67 7.23 6.15
C PHE A 387 24.15 6.36 7.29
N ASP A 388 24.23 6.88 8.54
CA ASP A 388 23.79 6.17 9.75
C ASP A 388 22.29 6.35 10.07
N VAL A 389 21.49 6.80 9.11
CA VAL A 389 20.06 7.02 9.31
C VAL A 389 19.30 5.75 9.68
N LYS A 390 19.74 4.57 9.19
CA LYS A 390 19.13 3.28 9.53
C LYS A 390 19.41 2.87 10.98
N GLU A 391 20.62 3.16 11.49
CA GLU A 391 21.00 2.91 12.87
C GLU A 391 20.21 3.80 13.82
N ILE A 392 20.04 5.08 13.49
CA ILE A 392 19.22 6.01 14.25
C ILE A 392 17.77 5.51 14.27
N ASP A 393 17.24 5.09 13.14
CA ASP A 393 15.89 4.54 13.01
C ASP A 393 15.70 3.27 13.86
N SER A 394 16.69 2.36 13.86
CA SER A 394 16.71 1.16 14.70
C SER A 394 16.68 1.50 16.21
N GLY A 395 17.28 2.60 16.61
CA GLY A 395 17.18 3.12 17.99
C GLY A 395 15.79 3.63 18.35
N ILE A 396 15.03 4.15 17.38
CA ILE A 396 13.68 4.68 17.58
C ILE A 396 12.62 3.57 17.54
N VAL A 397 12.81 2.59 16.66
CA VAL A 397 11.89 1.46 16.46
C VAL A 397 12.53 0.17 17.00
N PRO A 398 12.31 -0.20 18.26
CA PRO A 398 13.03 -1.34 18.88
C PRO A 398 12.80 -2.69 18.18
N THR A 399 11.72 -2.82 17.43
CA THR A 399 11.40 -4.02 16.63
C THR A 399 12.03 -4.01 15.24
N TYR A 400 12.76 -2.95 14.85
CA TYR A 400 13.47 -2.89 13.58
C TYR A 400 14.82 -3.56 13.72
N HIS A 401 14.99 -4.65 12.97
CA HIS A 401 16.22 -5.43 12.94
C HIS A 401 16.83 -5.40 11.56
N ILE A 402 17.96 -4.68 11.41
CA ILE A 402 18.76 -4.68 10.20
C ILE A 402 19.49 -6.02 10.14
N ARG A 403 19.36 -6.76 9.02
CA ARG A 403 20.07 -8.03 8.84
C ARG A 403 21.57 -7.79 8.71
N GLU A 404 22.39 -8.72 9.17
CA GLU A 404 23.86 -8.60 9.08
C GLU A 404 24.35 -8.44 7.64
N GLU A 405 23.76 -9.16 6.67
CA GLU A 405 24.08 -9.03 5.24
C GLU A 405 23.79 -7.61 4.71
N ASP A 406 22.74 -6.96 5.19
CA ASP A 406 22.39 -5.59 4.82
C ASP A 406 23.34 -4.58 5.46
N LYS A 407 23.79 -4.80 6.70
CA LYS A 407 24.79 -3.98 7.38
C LYS A 407 26.17 -4.06 6.68
N GLU A 408 26.58 -5.26 6.30
CA GLU A 408 27.84 -5.47 5.57
C GLU A 408 27.81 -4.74 4.22
N ARG A 409 26.70 -4.85 3.48
CA ARG A 409 26.49 -4.13 2.23
C ARG A 409 26.56 -2.61 2.41
N ASP A 410 25.83 -2.07 3.38
CA ASP A 410 25.79 -0.62 3.62
C ASP A 410 27.14 -0.09 4.08
N SER A 411 27.88 -0.86 4.89
CA SER A 411 29.26 -0.55 5.28
C SER A 411 30.21 -0.54 4.07
N ALA A 412 30.09 -1.48 3.15
CA ALA A 412 30.91 -1.53 1.94
C ALA A 412 30.64 -0.32 1.03
N ILE A 413 29.38 0.05 0.83
CA ILE A 413 28.98 1.25 0.06
C ILE A 413 29.55 2.51 0.71
N TYR A 414 29.46 2.64 2.03
CA TYR A 414 30.03 3.79 2.75
C TYR A 414 31.55 3.88 2.59
N GLN A 415 32.26 2.76 2.71
CA GLN A 415 33.72 2.74 2.52
C GLN A 415 34.12 3.14 1.09
N GLU A 416 33.36 2.70 0.09
CA GLU A 416 33.61 3.07 -1.32
C GLU A 416 33.36 4.56 -1.53
N PHE A 417 32.29 5.10 -1.01
CA PHE A 417 31.98 6.53 -1.04
C PHE A 417 33.10 7.36 -0.39
N CYS A 418 33.60 6.96 0.78
CA CYS A 418 34.70 7.63 1.46
C CYS A 418 36.00 7.60 0.63
N LYS A 419 36.25 6.53 -0.12
CA LYS A 419 37.41 6.44 -1.04
C LYS A 419 37.26 7.41 -2.21
N LEU A 420 36.08 7.48 -2.81
CA LEU A 420 35.80 8.41 -3.93
C LEU A 420 35.83 9.86 -3.48
N GLY A 421 35.29 10.20 -2.32
CA GLY A 421 35.35 11.55 -1.76
C GLY A 421 36.77 12.04 -1.44
N ARG A 422 37.68 11.14 -1.05
CA ARG A 422 39.11 11.49 -0.88
C ARG A 422 39.83 11.70 -2.20
N ALA A 423 39.44 11.00 -3.26
CA ALA A 423 40.00 11.18 -4.59
C ALA A 423 39.55 12.47 -5.29
N SER A 424 38.36 13.01 -4.93
CA SER A 424 37.82 14.24 -5.52
C SER A 424 38.36 15.53 -4.89
N HIS A 425 39.09 15.46 -3.76
CA HIS A 425 39.70 16.65 -3.13
C HIS A 425 41.06 17.06 -3.75
N GLU A 426 41.52 16.37 -4.77
CA GLU A 426 42.74 16.76 -5.52
C GLU A 426 42.42 17.51 -6.84
N GLY A 427 41.19 17.88 -7.11
CA GLY A 427 40.77 18.69 -8.27
C GLY A 427 40.54 20.16 -7.93
N PRO A 428 40.67 21.09 -8.90
CA PRO A 428 40.52 22.53 -8.63
C PRO A 428 39.11 22.85 -8.17
N VAL A 429 39.05 23.48 -7.00
CA VAL A 429 37.80 24.09 -6.47
C VAL A 429 37.42 25.21 -7.44
N MET A 430 36.28 25.09 -8.12
CA MET A 430 35.67 26.24 -8.78
C MET A 430 35.01 27.08 -7.68
N GLU A 431 35.57 28.24 -7.41
CA GLU A 431 34.98 29.29 -6.59
C GLU A 431 33.73 29.83 -7.33
N GLU A 432 32.61 29.82 -6.68
CA GLU A 432 31.44 30.66 -6.97
C GLU A 432 31.49 31.95 -6.19
#